data_210b761adba2ec7bf57735e0adc1074f
#
_entry.id   210b761adba2ec7bf57735e0adc1074f
#
_cell.length_a   1.000
_cell.length_b   1.000
_cell.length_c   1.000
_cell.angle_alpha   90.00
_cell.angle_beta   90.00
_cell.angle_gamma   90.00
#
_symmetry.space_group_name_H-M   'P 1'
#
loop_
_entity.id
_entity.type
_entity.pdbx_description
1 polymer ?
#
loop_
_entity_poly.entity_id
_entity_poly.type
_entity_poly.pdbx_seq_one_letter_code
_entity_poly.pdbx_strand_id
1 'polypeptide(L)'
;NVNSKVSENNSSSDVVFKVNNQKTMFSIAVSFKYGSKENTKLFLFDLSLNQKIEKDFSFEKNTVINKNIELHENLEVIYLTQKIYSTELKNKESGGEYFYEIKQVSSTDVKTKKINVENHYLPSLSFFCLKDKLYGLGFYSDNADFKYSGIAFFELDSHSLEIKNSKYSSFTQQFILDKYGEYKDKEIKNIVIKNLY
;
A
#
# COMPACT_ATOMS: atom_id res chain seq x y z
N ASN A 1 -8.24 -11.37 -25.59
CA ASN A 1 -9.27 -12.24 -24.97
C ASN A 1 -8.76 -12.66 -23.59
N VAL A 2 -9.11 -11.90 -22.58
CA VAL A 2 -8.91 -12.32 -21.18
C VAL A 2 -9.96 -13.41 -20.92
N ASN A 3 -9.64 -14.67 -21.18
CA ASN A 3 -10.46 -15.79 -20.77
C ASN A 3 -10.36 -15.95 -19.24
N SER A 4 -11.09 -15.16 -18.49
CA SER A 4 -11.35 -15.44 -17.09
C SER A 4 -12.39 -16.53 -17.01
N LYS A 5 -12.00 -17.77 -16.81
CA LYS A 5 -12.87 -18.78 -16.23
C LYS A 5 -13.11 -18.38 -14.76
N VAL A 6 -14.02 -17.48 -14.55
CA VAL A 6 -14.56 -17.19 -13.22
C VAL A 6 -15.54 -18.33 -12.93
N SER A 7 -15.14 -19.25 -12.07
CA SER A 7 -16.06 -20.26 -11.54
C SER A 7 -17.03 -19.54 -10.60
N GLU A 8 -18.33 -19.85 -10.72
CA GLU A 8 -19.46 -19.22 -10.04
C GLU A 8 -19.51 -19.44 -8.50
N ASN A 9 -18.47 -19.95 -7.88
CA ASN A 9 -18.45 -20.22 -6.44
C ASN A 9 -17.72 -19.10 -5.68
N ASN A 10 -18.49 -18.10 -5.22
CA ASN A 10 -18.14 -17.13 -4.15
C ASN A 10 -16.78 -16.45 -4.26
N SER A 11 -16.28 -16.15 -5.45
CA SER A 11 -15.06 -15.41 -5.65
C SER A 11 -15.36 -13.92 -5.85
N SER A 12 -15.13 -13.10 -4.83
CA SER A 12 -15.07 -11.66 -5.04
C SER A 12 -13.85 -11.37 -5.90
N SER A 13 -14.03 -10.86 -7.10
CA SER A 13 -12.96 -10.30 -7.91
C SER A 13 -12.89 -8.79 -7.66
N ASP A 14 -11.69 -8.28 -7.45
CA ASP A 14 -11.42 -6.86 -7.33
C ASP A 14 -10.59 -6.41 -8.54
N VAL A 15 -10.99 -5.30 -9.16
CA VAL A 15 -10.30 -4.73 -10.31
C VAL A 15 -9.88 -3.30 -9.98
N VAL A 16 -8.58 -3.06 -9.99
CA VAL A 16 -8.00 -1.74 -9.81
C VAL A 16 -7.47 -1.25 -11.16
N PHE A 17 -7.84 -0.03 -11.52
CA PHE A 17 -7.39 0.64 -12.72
C PHE A 17 -6.59 1.89 -12.35
N LYS A 18 -5.42 2.08 -12.98
CA LYS A 18 -4.56 3.25 -12.74
C LYS A 18 -4.02 3.77 -14.07
N VAL A 19 -4.03 5.08 -14.23
CA VAL A 19 -3.39 5.79 -15.35
C VAL A 19 -2.21 6.56 -14.80
N ASN A 20 -1.08 6.63 -15.51
CA ASN A 20 0.04 7.48 -15.11
C ASN A 20 -0.30 8.98 -15.28
N ASN A 21 0.43 9.86 -14.58
CA ASN A 21 0.12 11.29 -14.59
C ASN A 21 0.21 11.93 -16.00
N GLN A 22 1.10 11.42 -16.85
CA GLN A 22 1.24 11.87 -18.23
C GLN A 22 0.14 11.33 -19.17
N LYS A 23 -0.71 10.42 -18.67
CA LYS A 23 -1.78 9.78 -19.44
C LYS A 23 -1.28 9.06 -20.70
N THR A 24 -0.11 8.45 -20.63
CA THR A 24 0.51 7.70 -21.74
C THR A 24 0.43 6.20 -21.56
N MET A 25 0.20 5.74 -20.34
CA MET A 25 0.10 4.33 -19.96
C MET A 25 -1.00 4.13 -18.94
N PHE A 26 -1.56 2.92 -18.90
CA PHE A 26 -2.47 2.51 -17.85
C PHE A 26 -2.20 1.07 -17.42
N SER A 27 -2.50 0.80 -16.17
CA SER A 27 -2.39 -0.53 -15.57
C SER A 27 -3.73 -1.03 -15.10
N ILE A 28 -3.90 -2.35 -15.19
CA ILE A 28 -5.04 -3.07 -14.63
C ILE A 28 -4.50 -4.14 -13.69
N ALA A 29 -4.98 -4.15 -12.45
CA ALA A 29 -4.76 -5.25 -11.53
C ALA A 29 -6.09 -5.98 -11.29
N VAL A 30 -6.12 -7.27 -11.55
CA VAL A 30 -7.27 -8.13 -11.32
C VAL A 30 -6.94 -9.08 -10.18
N SER A 31 -7.63 -8.95 -9.07
CA SER A 31 -7.47 -9.84 -7.91
C SER A 31 -8.63 -10.81 -7.81
N PHE A 32 -8.36 -12.08 -7.57
CA PHE A 32 -9.37 -13.11 -7.40
C PHE A 32 -8.90 -14.16 -6.40
N LYS A 33 -9.86 -14.75 -5.69
CA LYS A 33 -9.60 -15.81 -4.70
C LYS A 33 -9.87 -17.16 -5.34
N TYR A 34 -8.91 -18.07 -5.18
CA TYR A 34 -9.06 -19.44 -5.61
C TYR A 34 -8.49 -20.40 -4.55
N GLY A 35 -9.36 -21.20 -3.94
CA GLY A 35 -8.97 -22.09 -2.85
C GLY A 35 -8.43 -21.31 -1.64
N SER A 36 -7.24 -21.71 -1.18
CA SER A 36 -6.50 -21.05 -0.08
C SER A 36 -5.67 -19.85 -0.52
N LYS A 37 -5.68 -19.52 -1.82
CA LYS A 37 -4.82 -18.48 -2.38
C LYS A 37 -5.62 -17.29 -2.89
N GLU A 38 -4.99 -16.14 -2.81
CA GLU A 38 -5.40 -14.92 -3.48
C GLU A 38 -4.41 -14.60 -4.59
N ASN A 39 -4.91 -14.48 -5.81
CA ASN A 39 -4.10 -14.25 -7.00
C ASN A 39 -4.35 -12.84 -7.50
N THR A 40 -3.31 -12.20 -8.01
CA THR A 40 -3.38 -10.89 -8.66
C THR A 40 -2.70 -10.97 -10.00
N LYS A 41 -3.45 -10.70 -11.07
CA LYS A 41 -2.91 -10.47 -12.41
C LYS A 41 -2.70 -8.99 -12.62
N LEU A 42 -1.51 -8.63 -13.06
CA LEU A 42 -1.10 -7.26 -13.26
C LEU A 42 -0.72 -7.03 -14.72
N PHE A 43 -1.33 -6.01 -15.33
CA PHE A 43 -1.11 -5.65 -16.71
C PHE A 43 -0.69 -4.19 -16.84
N LEU A 44 0.18 -3.88 -17.80
CA LEU A 44 0.48 -2.52 -18.25
C LEU A 44 0.24 -2.44 -19.75
N PHE A 45 -0.40 -1.38 -20.18
CA PHE A 45 -0.67 -1.07 -21.58
C PHE A 45 -0.26 0.37 -21.91
N ASP A 46 0.14 0.59 -23.15
CA ASP A 46 0.17 1.93 -23.74
C ASP A 46 -1.23 2.33 -24.27
N LEU A 47 -1.38 3.57 -24.72
CA LEU A 47 -2.67 4.06 -25.24
C LEU A 47 -3.09 3.40 -26.58
N SER A 48 -2.17 2.73 -27.27
CA SER A 48 -2.47 1.93 -28.47
C SER A 48 -2.90 0.52 -28.12
N LEU A 49 -3.12 0.23 -26.81
CA LEU A 49 -3.48 -1.08 -26.25
C LEU A 49 -2.40 -2.16 -26.46
N ASN A 50 -1.14 -1.76 -26.72
CA ASN A 50 -0.05 -2.71 -26.72
C ASN A 50 0.27 -3.10 -25.28
N GLN A 51 0.22 -4.40 -25.01
CA GLN A 51 0.57 -4.93 -23.70
C GLN A 51 2.09 -4.89 -23.47
N LYS A 52 2.52 -4.21 -22.42
CA LYS A 52 3.93 -4.02 -22.04
C LYS A 52 4.36 -4.96 -20.94
N ILE A 53 3.47 -5.20 -19.98
CA ILE A 53 3.69 -6.08 -18.82
C ILE A 53 2.48 -6.99 -18.64
N GLU A 54 2.77 -8.27 -18.31
CA GLU A 54 1.84 -9.20 -17.72
C GLU A 54 2.58 -10.00 -16.65
N LYS A 55 2.10 -9.94 -15.41
CA LYS A 55 2.67 -10.68 -14.28
C LYS A 55 1.56 -11.22 -13.39
N ASP A 56 1.81 -12.43 -12.89
CA ASP A 56 0.94 -13.11 -11.94
C ASP A 56 1.62 -13.15 -10.56
N PHE A 57 0.85 -12.82 -9.53
CA PHE A 57 1.24 -12.94 -8.13
C PHE A 57 0.24 -13.82 -7.39
N SER A 58 0.74 -14.67 -6.51
CA SER A 58 -0.08 -15.54 -5.68
C SER A 58 0.31 -15.36 -4.22
N PHE A 59 -0.68 -15.19 -3.36
CA PHE A 59 -0.52 -14.95 -1.93
C PHE A 59 -1.39 -15.94 -1.15
N GLU A 60 -0.97 -16.29 0.06
CA GLU A 60 -1.83 -17.05 0.96
C GLU A 60 -3.05 -16.21 1.34
N LYS A 61 -4.20 -16.85 1.42
CA LYS A 61 -5.48 -16.20 1.73
C LYS A 61 -5.40 -15.44 3.05
N ASN A 62 -5.93 -14.22 3.05
CA ASN A 62 -5.99 -13.32 4.20
C ASN A 62 -4.62 -12.79 4.68
N THR A 63 -3.53 -13.02 3.96
CA THR A 63 -2.23 -12.42 4.30
C THR A 63 -2.09 -11.00 3.76
N VAL A 64 -2.67 -10.71 2.60
CA VAL A 64 -2.65 -9.38 2.00
C VAL A 64 -3.94 -8.63 2.36
N ILE A 65 -3.79 -7.49 3.07
CA ILE A 65 -4.93 -6.72 3.58
C ILE A 65 -5.32 -5.60 2.64
N ASN A 66 -4.32 -4.94 2.06
CA ASN A 66 -4.53 -3.82 1.15
C ASN A 66 -3.51 -3.88 0.02
N LYS A 67 -3.97 -3.53 -1.18
CA LYS A 67 -3.14 -3.44 -2.37
C LYS A 67 -3.38 -2.11 -3.05
N ASN A 68 -2.32 -1.50 -3.52
CA ASN A 68 -2.40 -0.33 -4.38
C ASN A 68 -1.40 -0.47 -5.51
N ILE A 69 -1.72 0.13 -6.65
CA ILE A 69 -0.83 0.19 -7.80
C ILE A 69 -0.54 1.65 -8.13
N GLU A 70 0.73 1.92 -8.44
CA GLU A 70 1.20 3.19 -8.96
C GLU A 70 2.03 2.94 -10.21
N LEU A 71 2.02 3.91 -11.11
CA LEU A 71 2.79 3.83 -12.36
C LEU A 71 3.94 4.83 -12.32
N HIS A 72 5.09 4.39 -12.80
CA HIS A 72 6.17 5.33 -13.10
C HIS A 72 5.75 6.26 -14.23
N GLU A 73 6.17 7.54 -14.20
CA GLU A 73 5.73 8.51 -15.18
C GLU A 73 6.30 8.24 -16.57
N ASN A 74 7.58 7.87 -16.65
CA ASN A 74 8.31 7.75 -17.90
C ASN A 74 8.79 6.34 -18.24
N LEU A 75 8.69 5.40 -17.31
CA LEU A 75 9.16 4.02 -17.50
C LEU A 75 8.00 3.04 -17.54
N GLU A 76 8.16 1.94 -18.26
CA GLU A 76 7.24 0.80 -18.25
C GLU A 76 7.41 0.00 -16.94
N VAL A 77 7.04 0.63 -15.82
CA VAL A 77 7.17 0.09 -14.47
C VAL A 77 5.91 0.33 -13.67
N ILE A 78 5.47 -0.72 -12.99
CA ILE A 78 4.37 -0.70 -12.03
C ILE A 78 4.95 -0.89 -10.62
N TYR A 79 4.49 -0.09 -9.66
CA TYR A 79 4.73 -0.31 -8.24
C TYR A 79 3.48 -0.94 -7.63
N LEU A 80 3.58 -2.21 -7.26
CA LEU A 80 2.55 -2.90 -6.49
C LEU A 80 2.90 -2.77 -5.01
N THR A 81 2.08 -2.09 -4.25
CA THR A 81 2.25 -1.92 -2.81
C THR A 81 1.23 -2.74 -2.05
N GLN A 82 1.68 -3.41 -1.00
CA GLN A 82 0.87 -4.34 -0.24
C GLN A 82 1.10 -4.16 1.26
N LYS A 83 0.00 -4.19 2.02
CA LYS A 83 0.05 -4.36 3.47
C LYS A 83 -0.15 -5.84 3.77
N ILE A 84 0.85 -6.46 4.36
CA ILE A 84 0.91 -7.91 4.58
C ILE A 84 0.82 -8.20 6.07
N TYR A 85 -0.09 -9.10 6.45
CA TYR A 85 -0.19 -9.62 7.79
C TYR A 85 0.72 -10.84 7.97
N SER A 86 1.57 -10.81 8.98
CA SER A 86 2.43 -11.94 9.33
C SER A 86 2.01 -12.54 10.66
N THR A 87 1.67 -13.82 10.63
CA THR A 87 1.39 -14.58 11.85
C THR A 87 2.67 -14.97 12.60
N GLU A 88 3.82 -14.98 11.94
CA GLU A 88 5.12 -15.28 12.53
C GLU A 88 5.61 -14.14 13.43
N LEU A 89 5.16 -12.92 13.16
CA LEU A 89 5.49 -11.71 13.92
C LEU A 89 4.45 -11.42 15.01
N LYS A 90 3.66 -12.40 15.41
CA LYS A 90 2.71 -12.27 16.52
C LYS A 90 3.44 -11.92 17.81
N ASN A 91 3.48 -10.64 18.11
CA ASN A 91 3.66 -10.24 19.50
C ASN A 91 2.36 -10.54 20.24
N LYS A 92 2.41 -11.37 21.29
CA LYS A 92 1.22 -11.86 22.00
C LYS A 92 0.31 -10.74 22.56
N GLU A 93 0.84 -9.51 22.64
CA GLU A 93 0.16 -8.36 23.21
C GLU A 93 -0.52 -7.45 22.15
N SER A 94 -0.11 -7.50 20.89
CA SER A 94 -0.60 -6.58 19.84
C SER A 94 -1.48 -7.20 18.75
N GLY A 95 -1.76 -8.50 18.83
CA GLY A 95 -2.70 -9.14 17.91
C GLY A 95 -2.18 -9.45 16.50
N GLY A 96 -0.96 -9.08 16.16
CA GLY A 96 -0.29 -9.40 14.91
C GLY A 96 0.49 -8.20 14.34
N GLU A 97 1.56 -8.45 13.61
CA GLU A 97 2.34 -7.44 12.95
C GLU A 97 2.02 -7.37 11.47
N TYR A 98 1.90 -6.15 10.99
CA TYR A 98 1.79 -5.86 9.57
C TYR A 98 3.10 -5.26 9.11
N PHE A 99 3.46 -5.55 7.87
CA PHE A 99 4.50 -4.82 7.17
C PHE A 99 4.03 -4.38 5.80
N TYR A 100 4.68 -3.38 5.26
CA TYR A 100 4.45 -2.94 3.89
C TYR A 100 5.53 -3.51 2.99
N GLU A 101 5.12 -3.97 1.84
CA GLU A 101 5.99 -4.47 0.79
C GLU A 101 5.70 -3.71 -0.50
N ILE A 102 6.76 -3.30 -1.17
CA ILE A 102 6.70 -2.72 -2.51
C ILE A 102 7.35 -3.70 -3.48
N LYS A 103 6.64 -3.99 -4.56
CA LYS A 103 7.19 -4.67 -5.73
C LYS A 103 7.29 -3.69 -6.89
N GLN A 104 8.50 -3.49 -7.38
CA GLN A 104 8.73 -2.81 -8.66
C GLN A 104 8.68 -3.87 -9.76
N VAL A 105 7.71 -3.75 -10.65
CA VAL A 105 7.40 -4.73 -11.69
C VAL A 105 7.69 -4.14 -13.05
N SER A 106 8.61 -4.76 -13.79
CA SER A 106 8.88 -4.47 -15.19
C SER A 106 8.57 -5.70 -16.06
N SER A 107 8.73 -5.58 -17.37
CA SER A 107 8.59 -6.73 -18.29
C SER A 107 9.58 -7.86 -17.96
N THR A 108 10.81 -7.51 -17.56
CA THR A 108 11.91 -8.45 -17.36
C THR A 108 12.16 -8.86 -15.92
N ASP A 109 11.80 -8.01 -14.95
CA ASP A 109 12.21 -8.18 -13.55
C ASP A 109 11.14 -7.78 -12.55
N VAL A 110 11.21 -8.34 -11.33
CA VAL A 110 10.42 -7.97 -10.17
C VAL A 110 11.34 -7.77 -8.98
N LYS A 111 11.54 -6.53 -8.58
CA LYS A 111 12.26 -6.19 -7.35
C LYS A 111 11.27 -6.06 -6.20
N THR A 112 11.61 -6.62 -5.05
CA THR A 112 10.76 -6.58 -3.86
C THR A 112 11.52 -5.93 -2.70
N LYS A 113 10.86 -4.99 -2.03
CA LYS A 113 11.40 -4.34 -0.84
C LYS A 113 10.36 -4.32 0.28
N LYS A 114 10.76 -4.82 1.44
CA LYS A 114 10.00 -4.63 2.68
C LYS A 114 10.30 -3.24 3.23
N ILE A 115 9.26 -2.48 3.53
CA ILE A 115 9.38 -1.17 4.16
C ILE A 115 9.42 -1.38 5.68
N ASN A 116 10.59 -1.18 6.23
CA ASN A 116 10.82 -1.18 7.66
C ASN A 116 10.95 0.25 8.14
N VAL A 117 10.28 0.55 9.23
CA VAL A 117 10.33 1.85 9.89
C VAL A 117 10.78 1.61 11.31
N GLU A 118 11.92 2.14 11.66
CA GLU A 118 12.46 2.00 13.00
C GLU A 118 11.62 2.82 13.99
N ASN A 119 11.32 2.20 15.13
CA ASN A 119 10.65 2.83 16.28
C ASN A 119 9.24 3.38 16.05
N HIS A 120 8.61 3.11 14.91
CA HIS A 120 7.24 3.53 14.65
C HIS A 120 6.43 2.37 14.06
N TYR A 121 5.15 2.34 14.39
CA TYR A 121 4.17 1.49 13.75
C TYR A 121 3.44 2.30 12.68
N LEU A 122 3.23 1.71 11.51
CA LEU A 122 2.50 2.35 10.39
C LEU A 122 1.13 1.70 10.21
N PRO A 123 0.08 2.21 10.84
CA PRO A 123 -1.27 1.66 10.65
C PRO A 123 -1.76 1.81 9.21
N SER A 124 -1.35 2.88 8.53
CA SER A 124 -1.71 3.14 7.16
C SER A 124 -0.53 3.79 6.40
N LEU A 125 -0.31 3.34 5.17
CA LEU A 125 0.71 3.86 4.28
C LEU A 125 0.25 3.67 2.84
N SER A 126 0.27 4.75 2.06
CA SER A 126 0.01 4.75 0.63
C SER A 126 1.22 5.29 -0.11
N PHE A 127 1.44 4.78 -1.32
CA PHE A 127 2.53 5.23 -2.18
C PHE A 127 1.98 5.92 -3.42
N PHE A 128 2.74 6.86 -3.94
CA PHE A 128 2.44 7.55 -5.20
C PHE A 128 3.72 7.92 -5.91
N CYS A 129 3.68 7.93 -7.23
CA CYS A 129 4.78 8.34 -8.08
C CYS A 129 4.57 9.78 -8.56
N LEU A 130 5.58 10.62 -8.43
CA LEU A 130 5.55 12.00 -8.89
C LEU A 130 6.94 12.40 -9.41
N LYS A 131 7.03 12.86 -10.66
CA LYS A 131 8.28 13.30 -11.31
C LYS A 131 9.43 12.28 -11.09
N ASP A 132 9.18 11.04 -11.45
CA ASP A 132 10.14 9.92 -11.38
C ASP A 132 10.64 9.58 -9.95
N LYS A 133 9.99 10.09 -8.92
CA LYS A 133 10.24 9.76 -7.54
C LYS A 133 9.05 9.01 -6.93
N LEU A 134 9.34 8.08 -6.06
CA LEU A 134 8.33 7.33 -5.33
C LEU A 134 8.23 7.87 -3.91
N TYR A 135 7.04 8.26 -3.53
CA TYR A 135 6.75 8.79 -2.20
C TYR A 135 5.80 7.87 -1.44
N GLY A 136 6.01 7.76 -0.14
CA GLY A 136 5.09 7.15 0.80
C GLY A 136 4.50 8.21 1.72
N LEU A 137 3.19 8.17 1.93
CA LEU A 137 2.49 9.03 2.88
C LEU A 137 1.53 8.16 3.70
N GLY A 138 1.56 8.33 5.00
CA GLY A 138 0.71 7.56 5.89
C GLY A 138 0.65 8.11 7.30
N PHE A 139 0.01 7.35 8.17
CA PHE A 139 -0.04 7.66 9.59
C PHE A 139 0.91 6.75 10.35
N TYR A 140 1.52 7.29 11.40
CA TYR A 140 2.34 6.51 12.32
C TYR A 140 1.73 6.52 13.73
N SER A 141 2.08 5.51 14.49
CA SER A 141 1.84 5.39 15.92
C SER A 141 3.16 5.12 16.64
N ASP A 142 3.34 5.71 17.81
CA ASP A 142 4.50 5.47 18.67
C ASP A 142 4.37 4.17 19.45
N ASN A 143 3.14 3.68 19.57
CA ASN A 143 2.83 2.39 20.17
C ASN A 143 2.28 1.47 19.08
N ALA A 144 2.43 0.16 19.26
CA ALA A 144 1.84 -0.83 18.34
C ALA A 144 0.30 -0.89 18.46
N ASP A 145 -0.33 0.21 18.84
CA ASP A 145 -1.77 0.40 18.87
C ASP A 145 -2.22 1.18 17.62
N PHE A 146 -3.51 1.18 17.35
CA PHE A 146 -4.10 1.89 16.21
C PHE A 146 -4.34 3.39 16.48
N LYS A 147 -3.66 3.97 17.49
CA LYS A 147 -3.74 5.40 17.80
C LYS A 147 -2.72 6.14 16.97
N TYR A 148 -3.18 7.02 16.11
CA TYR A 148 -2.30 7.80 15.26
C TYR A 148 -1.62 8.91 16.05
N SER A 149 -0.29 8.89 16.07
CA SER A 149 0.53 9.94 16.68
C SER A 149 0.82 11.10 15.72
N GLY A 150 0.78 10.81 14.41
CA GLY A 150 1.08 11.82 13.41
C GLY A 150 1.12 11.26 11.99
N ILE A 151 1.73 12.03 11.09
CA ILE A 151 1.91 11.72 9.67
C ILE A 151 3.35 11.30 9.43
N ALA A 152 3.54 10.24 8.67
CA ALA A 152 4.82 9.77 8.17
C ALA A 152 4.92 10.04 6.67
N PHE A 153 6.07 10.56 6.25
CA PHE A 153 6.41 10.81 4.86
C PHE A 153 7.73 10.12 4.52
N PHE A 154 7.79 9.48 3.36
CA PHE A 154 8.97 8.81 2.84
C PHE A 154 9.24 9.25 1.42
N GLU A 155 10.51 9.43 1.08
CA GLU A 155 10.99 9.52 -0.30
C GLU A 155 11.84 8.29 -0.57
N LEU A 156 11.48 7.52 -1.60
CA LEU A 156 12.18 6.33 -2.02
C LEU A 156 12.85 6.57 -3.38
N ASP A 157 14.00 5.97 -3.53
CA ASP A 157 14.62 5.85 -4.85
C ASP A 157 13.77 4.93 -5.73
N SER A 158 13.36 5.41 -6.89
CA SER A 158 12.45 4.69 -7.78
C SER A 158 13.07 3.43 -8.42
N HIS A 159 14.41 3.28 -8.38
CA HIS A 159 15.12 2.15 -8.96
C HIS A 159 15.53 1.10 -7.93
N SER A 160 16.05 1.56 -6.78
CA SER A 160 16.52 0.66 -5.71
C SER A 160 15.47 0.36 -4.65
N LEU A 161 14.39 1.15 -4.59
CA LEU A 161 13.36 1.16 -3.55
C LEU A 161 13.91 1.47 -2.15
N GLU A 162 15.14 2.02 -2.07
CA GLU A 162 15.71 2.43 -0.79
C GLU A 162 15.08 3.73 -0.31
N ILE A 163 14.80 3.81 0.99
CA ILE A 163 14.33 5.04 1.62
C ILE A 163 15.50 6.04 1.64
N LYS A 164 15.35 7.13 0.91
CA LYS A 164 16.34 8.22 0.84
C LYS A 164 16.10 9.25 1.92
N ASN A 165 14.85 9.47 2.26
CA ASN A 165 14.45 10.44 3.28
C ASN A 165 13.17 9.99 3.96
N SER A 166 13.07 10.26 5.26
CA SER A 166 11.86 10.05 6.03
C SER A 166 11.61 11.24 6.95
N LYS A 167 10.36 11.59 7.13
CA LYS A 167 9.94 12.68 8.01
C LYS A 167 8.68 12.26 8.75
N TYR A 168 8.69 12.52 10.06
CA TYR A 168 7.55 12.32 10.94
C TYR A 168 7.09 13.66 11.48
N SER A 169 5.78 13.89 11.45
CA SER A 169 5.17 15.10 11.97
C SER A 169 4.05 14.71 12.93
N SER A 170 4.26 14.96 14.21
CA SER A 170 3.26 14.68 15.24
C SER A 170 2.04 15.59 15.09
N PHE A 171 0.87 15.07 15.40
CA PHE A 171 -0.33 15.89 15.52
C PHE A 171 -0.20 16.85 16.68
N THR A 172 -0.51 18.11 16.43
CA THR A 172 -0.58 19.12 17.50
C THR A 172 -1.85 18.91 18.33
N GLN A 173 -1.81 19.30 19.60
CA GLN A 173 -2.99 19.29 20.46
C GLN A 173 -4.13 20.10 19.83
N GLN A 174 -3.82 21.24 19.22
CA GLN A 174 -4.82 22.07 18.53
C GLN A 174 -5.50 21.32 17.39
N PHE A 175 -4.75 20.59 16.55
CA PHE A 175 -5.34 19.77 15.48
C PHE A 175 -6.33 18.73 16.02
N ILE A 176 -5.98 18.09 17.14
CA ILE A 176 -6.84 17.10 17.79
C ILE A 176 -8.11 17.76 18.35
N LEU A 177 -7.98 18.91 18.99
CA LEU A 177 -9.10 19.69 19.52
C LEU A 177 -10.04 20.17 18.40
N ASP A 178 -9.50 20.70 17.32
CA ASP A 178 -10.28 21.17 16.16
C ASP A 178 -11.08 20.05 15.50
N LYS A 179 -10.53 18.83 15.50
CA LYS A 179 -11.18 17.68 14.90
C LYS A 179 -12.25 17.06 15.78
N TYR A 180 -12.04 17.01 17.09
CA TYR A 180 -12.87 16.24 18.03
C TYR A 180 -13.59 17.08 19.09
N GLY A 181 -13.35 18.38 19.12
CA GLY A 181 -13.91 19.30 20.10
C GLY A 181 -13.13 19.29 21.42
N GLU A 182 -13.64 20.05 22.38
CA GLU A 182 -13.04 20.13 23.73
C GLU A 182 -13.28 18.83 24.52
N TYR A 183 -12.32 17.92 24.45
CA TYR A 183 -12.26 16.76 25.35
C TYR A 183 -11.31 17.07 26.52
N LYS A 184 -11.64 16.56 27.72
CA LYS A 184 -10.74 16.67 28.87
C LYS A 184 -9.39 16.00 28.55
N ASP A 185 -8.29 16.61 28.96
CA ASP A 185 -6.90 16.18 28.67
C ASP A 185 -6.62 14.67 28.82
N LYS A 186 -7.31 13.97 29.71
CA LYS A 186 -7.18 12.52 29.89
C LYS A 186 -7.82 11.69 28.77
N GLU A 187 -8.79 12.24 28.05
CA GLU A 187 -9.50 11.54 26.98
C GLU A 187 -8.78 11.71 25.63
N ILE A 188 -8.06 12.81 25.43
CA ILE A 188 -7.28 13.08 24.20
C ILE A 188 -6.25 11.98 23.97
N LYS A 189 -5.62 11.47 25.01
CA LYS A 189 -4.66 10.35 24.92
C LYS A 189 -5.28 9.02 24.48
N ASN A 190 -6.60 8.92 24.52
CA ASN A 190 -7.35 7.72 24.18
C ASN A 190 -8.17 7.83 22.89
N ILE A 191 -8.13 8.99 22.21
CA ILE A 191 -8.84 9.18 20.95
C ILE A 191 -8.17 8.31 19.88
N VAL A 192 -8.88 7.28 19.48
CA VAL A 192 -8.56 6.52 18.28
C VAL A 192 -9.09 7.34 17.10
N ILE A 193 -8.20 7.86 16.25
CA ILE A 193 -8.59 8.47 14.99
C ILE A 193 -9.13 7.35 14.09
N LYS A 194 -10.40 7.04 14.26
CA LYS A 194 -11.15 6.17 13.37
C LYS A 194 -11.67 7.04 12.24
N ASN A 195 -11.38 6.68 11.01
CA ASN A 195 -11.93 7.29 9.81
C ASN A 195 -11.42 8.72 9.54
N LEU A 196 -10.20 8.83 9.06
CA LEU A 196 -9.71 10.01 8.33
C LEU A 196 -10.01 9.90 6.82
N TYR A 197 -10.99 9.08 6.43
CA TYR A 197 -11.49 8.92 5.06
C TYR A 197 -12.82 9.65 4.90
#